data_bd56b8e668e5babd71da6872845af190
#
_entry.id   bd56b8e668e5babd71da6872845af190
#
_cell.length_a   1.000
_cell.length_b   1.000
_cell.length_c   1.000
_cell.angle_alpha   90.00
_cell.angle_beta   90.00
_cell.angle_gamma   90.00
#
_symmetry.space_group_name_H-M   'P 1'
#
loop_
_entity.id
_entity.type
_entity.pdbx_description
1 polymer ?
#
loop_
_entity_poly.entity_id
_entity_poly.type
_entity_poly.pdbx_seq_one_letter_code
_entity_poly.pdbx_strand_id
1 'polypeptide(L)'
;AAYGVATLPALSNGASVIANDIDDRHLKILYKRVPLKLRPRLELAVGEFPDKLDFPTGSLGAILICRVMHFFDGPRIERAAEKAMKWLAPGGKVFVVGETPFIGTARAFFPTYESRQRSGNPWPGIVENVAAHDPKRAGSLPSIFHLLDDRVLRRVFTAAGFDIERLELFARPDYPTDIRLDGRESVGLIAVKK
;
A
#
# COMPACT_ATOMS: atom_id res chain seq x y z
N ALA A 1 -5.09 -0.75 -8.73
CA ALA A 1 -4.33 -1.53 -9.75
C ALA A 1 -3.68 -0.63 -10.80
N ALA A 2 -4.08 0.62 -10.86
CA ALA A 2 -3.65 1.59 -11.87
C ALA A 2 -3.64 0.96 -13.29
N TYR A 3 -2.52 1.05 -13.99
CA TYR A 3 -2.40 0.58 -15.38
C TYR A 3 -1.85 -0.85 -15.52
N GLY A 4 -1.84 -1.64 -14.44
CA GLY A 4 -1.54 -3.08 -14.46
C GLY A 4 -0.08 -3.47 -14.29
N VAL A 5 0.75 -2.63 -13.66
CA VAL A 5 2.18 -2.94 -13.44
C VAL A 5 2.37 -4.29 -12.71
N ALA A 6 1.57 -4.58 -11.70
CA ALA A 6 1.60 -5.85 -10.99
C ALA A 6 0.67 -6.91 -11.61
N THR A 7 -0.47 -6.47 -12.15
CA THR A 7 -1.50 -7.37 -12.70
C THR A 7 -1.01 -8.16 -13.91
N LEU A 8 -0.32 -7.50 -14.84
CA LEU A 8 0.16 -8.15 -16.07
C LEU A 8 1.17 -9.29 -15.80
N PRO A 9 2.21 -9.09 -14.98
CA PRO A 9 3.10 -10.20 -14.59
C PRO A 9 2.38 -11.33 -13.87
N ALA A 10 1.45 -11.03 -12.93
CA ALA A 10 0.70 -12.06 -12.22
C ALA A 10 -0.11 -12.94 -13.16
N LEU A 11 -0.87 -12.33 -14.08
CA LEU A 11 -1.62 -13.05 -15.11
C LEU A 11 -0.72 -13.90 -16.03
N SER A 12 0.44 -13.34 -16.42
CA SER A 12 1.41 -14.03 -17.28
C SER A 12 2.03 -15.26 -16.59
N ASN A 13 2.17 -15.20 -15.27
CA ASN A 13 2.63 -16.33 -14.45
C ASN A 13 1.50 -17.28 -14.00
N GLY A 14 0.32 -17.18 -14.58
CA GLY A 14 -0.74 -18.16 -14.39
C GLY A 14 -1.77 -17.81 -13.31
N ALA A 15 -1.64 -16.71 -12.58
CA ALA A 15 -2.60 -16.33 -11.56
C ALA A 15 -3.95 -15.90 -12.16
N SER A 16 -5.03 -16.13 -11.41
CA SER A 16 -6.29 -15.41 -11.57
C SER A 16 -6.23 -14.15 -10.70
N VAL A 17 -6.59 -12.99 -11.25
CA VAL A 17 -6.37 -11.71 -10.61
C VAL A 17 -7.66 -10.91 -10.55
N ILE A 18 -8.02 -10.43 -9.36
CA ILE A 18 -9.00 -9.36 -9.17
C ILE A 18 -8.23 -8.05 -9.08
N ALA A 19 -8.38 -7.19 -10.07
CA ALA A 19 -7.72 -5.89 -10.11
C ALA A 19 -8.67 -4.80 -9.59
N ASN A 20 -8.32 -4.20 -8.46
CA ASN A 20 -9.11 -3.12 -7.86
C ASN A 20 -8.48 -1.75 -8.15
N ASP A 21 -9.32 -0.79 -8.45
CA ASP A 21 -8.99 0.64 -8.45
C ASP A 21 -10.25 1.45 -8.09
N ILE A 22 -10.07 2.64 -7.52
CA ILE A 22 -11.18 3.57 -7.27
C ILE A 22 -11.67 4.19 -8.58
N ASP A 23 -10.79 4.33 -9.58
CA ASP A 23 -11.07 4.94 -10.87
C ASP A 23 -11.26 3.85 -11.95
N ASP A 24 -12.51 3.73 -12.41
CA ASP A 24 -12.89 2.83 -13.51
C ASP A 24 -12.10 3.08 -14.80
N ARG A 25 -11.67 4.31 -15.05
CA ARG A 25 -10.86 4.64 -16.25
C ARG A 25 -9.50 3.92 -16.21
N HIS A 26 -8.89 3.79 -15.04
CA HIS A 26 -7.65 3.03 -14.88
C HIS A 26 -7.85 1.54 -15.20
N LEU A 27 -8.94 0.96 -14.71
CA LEU A 27 -9.27 -0.44 -14.96
C LEU A 27 -9.59 -0.69 -16.45
N LYS A 28 -10.24 0.25 -17.13
CA LYS A 28 -10.47 0.17 -18.58
C LYS A 28 -9.16 0.20 -19.37
N ILE A 29 -8.19 1.02 -18.96
CA ILE A 29 -6.85 1.04 -19.57
C ILE A 29 -6.13 -0.28 -19.31
N LEU A 30 -6.15 -0.76 -18.08
CA LEU A 30 -5.59 -2.08 -17.73
C LEU A 30 -6.18 -3.18 -18.60
N TYR A 31 -7.53 -3.27 -18.71
CA TYR A 31 -8.20 -4.28 -19.50
C TYR A 31 -7.77 -4.29 -20.97
N LYS A 32 -7.61 -3.11 -21.58
CA LYS A 32 -7.12 -2.99 -22.95
C LYS A 32 -5.70 -3.50 -23.13
N ARG A 33 -4.84 -3.36 -22.11
CA ARG A 33 -3.45 -3.82 -22.11
C ARG A 33 -3.30 -5.32 -21.90
N VAL A 34 -4.30 -5.99 -21.31
CA VAL A 34 -4.26 -7.43 -21.06
C VAL A 34 -4.50 -8.20 -22.36
N PRO A 35 -3.57 -9.09 -22.78
CA PRO A 35 -3.72 -9.96 -23.93
C PRO A 35 -5.02 -10.76 -23.86
N LEU A 36 -5.72 -10.93 -25.00
CA LEU A 36 -7.01 -11.61 -25.05
C LEU A 36 -7.02 -12.97 -24.35
N LYS A 37 -5.98 -13.78 -24.53
CA LYS A 37 -5.82 -15.10 -23.91
C LYS A 37 -5.75 -15.08 -22.37
N LEU A 38 -5.41 -13.93 -21.76
CA LEU A 38 -5.28 -13.79 -20.31
C LEU A 38 -6.53 -13.18 -19.65
N ARG A 39 -7.41 -12.54 -20.43
CA ARG A 39 -8.63 -11.87 -19.93
C ARG A 39 -9.58 -12.80 -19.15
N PRO A 40 -9.75 -14.09 -19.49
CA PRO A 40 -10.59 -14.98 -18.68
C PRO A 40 -10.14 -15.16 -17.23
N ARG A 41 -8.89 -14.79 -16.90
CA ARG A 41 -8.34 -14.83 -15.54
C ARG A 41 -8.27 -13.45 -14.86
N LEU A 42 -8.85 -12.41 -15.49
CA LEU A 42 -8.90 -11.06 -14.93
C LEU A 42 -10.34 -10.69 -14.58
N GLU A 43 -10.54 -10.34 -13.33
CA GLU A 43 -11.72 -9.66 -12.83
C GLU A 43 -11.41 -8.22 -12.49
N LEU A 44 -12.33 -7.29 -12.74
CA LEU A 44 -12.19 -5.87 -12.41
C LEU A 44 -13.13 -5.51 -11.26
N ALA A 45 -12.61 -4.97 -10.19
CA ALA A 45 -13.36 -4.53 -9.03
C ALA A 45 -13.20 -3.01 -8.86
N VAL A 46 -14.21 -2.25 -9.31
CA VAL A 46 -14.25 -0.80 -9.07
C VAL A 46 -14.71 -0.56 -7.64
N GLY A 47 -13.93 0.19 -6.86
CA GLY A 47 -14.32 0.52 -5.51
C GLY A 47 -13.17 1.04 -4.67
N GLU A 48 -13.52 1.81 -3.67
CA GLU A 48 -12.58 2.39 -2.71
C GLU A 48 -12.15 1.34 -1.67
N PHE A 49 -10.90 0.87 -1.78
CA PHE A 49 -10.30 -0.04 -0.82
C PHE A 49 -10.03 0.66 0.53
N PRO A 50 -10.26 0.04 1.68
CA PRO A 50 -10.90 -1.27 1.86
C PRO A 50 -12.43 -1.17 1.98
N ASP A 51 -12.99 0.03 2.10
CA ASP A 51 -14.34 0.28 2.64
C ASP A 51 -15.46 -0.14 1.69
N LYS A 52 -15.29 0.04 0.38
CA LYS A 52 -16.28 -0.27 -0.66
C LYS A 52 -16.06 -1.61 -1.36
N LEU A 53 -15.23 -2.47 -0.77
CA LEU A 53 -14.99 -3.82 -1.27
C LEU A 53 -15.41 -4.84 -0.22
N ASP A 54 -15.93 -5.96 -0.68
CA ASP A 54 -16.13 -7.14 0.14
C ASP A 54 -15.93 -8.39 -0.71
N PHE A 55 -15.12 -9.32 -0.20
CA PHE A 55 -14.87 -10.62 -0.81
C PHE A 55 -15.26 -11.70 0.19
N PRO A 56 -15.67 -12.90 -0.30
CA PRO A 56 -15.97 -14.03 0.58
C PRO A 56 -14.78 -14.34 1.51
N THR A 57 -15.07 -14.72 2.73
CA THR A 57 -14.05 -15.12 3.70
C THR A 57 -13.19 -16.25 3.13
N GLY A 58 -11.88 -16.12 3.17
CA GLY A 58 -10.95 -17.15 2.72
C GLY A 58 -10.91 -17.37 1.20
N SER A 59 -11.41 -16.42 0.39
CA SER A 59 -11.49 -16.59 -1.07
C SER A 59 -10.22 -16.19 -1.82
N LEU A 60 -9.30 -15.46 -1.17
CA LEU A 60 -8.11 -14.94 -1.80
C LEU A 60 -6.85 -15.69 -1.33
N GLY A 61 -6.01 -16.13 -2.26
CA GLY A 61 -4.71 -16.73 -1.94
C GLY A 61 -3.62 -15.70 -1.65
N ALA A 62 -3.73 -14.51 -2.23
CA ALA A 62 -2.80 -13.41 -1.99
C ALA A 62 -3.47 -12.05 -2.18
N ILE A 63 -2.99 -11.04 -1.44
CA ILE A 63 -3.40 -9.64 -1.58
C ILE A 63 -2.16 -8.77 -1.72
N LEU A 64 -2.11 -7.92 -2.75
CA LEU A 64 -1.06 -6.91 -2.92
C LEU A 64 -1.65 -5.52 -2.70
N ILE A 65 -1.12 -4.79 -1.70
CA ILE A 65 -1.45 -3.41 -1.38
C ILE A 65 -0.20 -2.56 -1.64
N CYS A 66 -0.07 -2.08 -2.87
CA CYS A 66 1.13 -1.38 -3.29
C CYS A 66 0.85 0.10 -3.48
N ARG A 67 1.46 0.93 -2.63
CA ARG A 67 1.38 2.39 -2.68
C ARG A 67 -0.07 2.92 -2.65
N VAL A 68 -0.86 2.40 -1.72
CA VAL A 68 -2.26 2.80 -1.49
C VAL A 68 -2.46 3.29 -0.06
N MET A 69 -1.83 2.64 0.93
CA MET A 69 -2.07 2.96 2.34
C MET A 69 -1.61 4.36 2.75
N HIS A 70 -0.74 5.01 1.96
CA HIS A 70 -0.34 6.38 2.24
C HIS A 70 -1.46 7.42 2.01
N PHE A 71 -2.59 7.02 1.44
CA PHE A 71 -3.80 7.84 1.35
C PHE A 71 -4.78 7.61 2.52
N PHE A 72 -4.44 6.78 3.50
CA PHE A 72 -5.32 6.36 4.58
C PHE A 72 -4.91 6.98 5.91
N ASP A 73 -5.91 7.32 6.71
CA ASP A 73 -5.72 7.55 8.13
C ASP A 73 -5.45 6.23 8.87
N GLY A 74 -5.07 6.33 10.13
CA GLY A 74 -4.72 5.17 10.95
C GLY A 74 -5.85 4.13 11.05
N PRO A 75 -7.07 4.51 11.43
CA PRO A 75 -8.21 3.58 11.52
C PRO A 75 -8.50 2.86 10.20
N ARG A 76 -8.30 3.52 9.07
CA ARG A 76 -8.49 2.91 7.75
C ARG A 76 -7.41 1.89 7.41
N ILE A 77 -6.18 2.12 7.84
CA ILE A 77 -5.08 1.15 7.69
C ILE A 77 -5.40 -0.11 8.53
N GLU A 78 -5.90 0.06 9.75
CA GLU A 78 -6.33 -1.07 10.61
C GLU A 78 -7.44 -1.87 9.94
N ARG A 79 -8.50 -1.21 9.46
CA ARG A 79 -9.58 -1.91 8.72
C ARG A 79 -9.08 -2.62 7.45
N ALA A 80 -8.09 -2.06 6.76
CA ALA A 80 -7.48 -2.70 5.59
C ALA A 80 -6.79 -4.02 5.96
N ALA A 81 -6.07 -4.06 7.09
CA ALA A 81 -5.44 -5.27 7.58
C ALA A 81 -6.47 -6.31 8.05
N GLU A 82 -7.51 -5.90 8.78
CA GLU A 82 -8.61 -6.77 9.22
C GLU A 82 -9.35 -7.39 8.05
N LYS A 83 -9.70 -6.60 7.03
CA LYS A 83 -10.37 -7.12 5.82
C LYS A 83 -9.45 -8.05 5.03
N ALA A 84 -8.17 -7.73 4.90
CA ALA A 84 -7.21 -8.63 4.28
C ALA A 84 -7.13 -9.98 5.02
N MET A 85 -7.11 -9.96 6.35
CA MET A 85 -7.14 -11.16 7.17
C MET A 85 -8.42 -11.98 6.94
N LYS A 86 -9.59 -11.32 6.86
CA LYS A 86 -10.88 -11.98 6.57
C LYS A 86 -10.87 -12.65 5.19
N TRP A 87 -10.41 -11.96 4.16
CA TRP A 87 -10.51 -12.41 2.77
C TRP A 87 -9.50 -13.48 2.38
N LEU A 88 -8.32 -13.49 3.02
CA LEU A 88 -7.28 -14.48 2.73
C LEU A 88 -7.70 -15.89 3.21
N ALA A 89 -7.39 -16.89 2.39
CA ALA A 89 -7.41 -18.29 2.79
C ALA A 89 -6.33 -18.59 3.84
N PRO A 90 -6.45 -19.65 4.65
CA PRO A 90 -5.34 -20.13 5.47
C PRO A 90 -4.07 -20.36 4.62
N GLY A 91 -2.93 -19.90 5.09
CA GLY A 91 -1.67 -19.89 4.34
C GLY A 91 -1.56 -18.77 3.30
N GLY A 92 -2.62 -18.02 3.06
CA GLY A 92 -2.62 -16.88 2.13
C GLY A 92 -1.77 -15.72 2.66
N LYS A 93 -1.23 -14.91 1.75
CA LYS A 93 -0.27 -13.83 2.09
C LYS A 93 -0.77 -12.46 1.68
N VAL A 94 -0.44 -11.48 2.51
CA VAL A 94 -0.56 -10.07 2.16
C VAL A 94 0.83 -9.48 1.91
N PHE A 95 0.93 -8.72 0.84
CA PHE A 95 2.12 -7.96 0.44
C PHE A 95 1.78 -6.48 0.49
N VAL A 96 2.56 -5.72 1.25
CA VAL A 96 2.37 -4.26 1.36
C VAL A 96 3.65 -3.55 0.95
N VAL A 97 3.50 -2.48 0.18
CA VAL A 97 4.58 -1.53 -0.12
C VAL A 97 4.07 -0.12 0.12
N GLY A 98 4.83 0.66 0.90
CA GLY A 98 4.52 2.06 1.20
C GLY A 98 5.75 2.96 1.16
N GLU A 99 5.52 4.27 1.09
CA GLU A 99 6.55 5.28 1.27
C GLU A 99 6.79 5.54 2.75
N THR A 100 8.05 5.84 3.09
CA THR A 100 8.50 6.05 4.46
C THR A 100 8.77 7.53 4.75
N PRO A 101 8.92 7.92 6.03
CA PRO A 101 9.44 9.23 6.40
C PRO A 101 10.87 9.52 5.91
N PHE A 102 11.59 8.49 5.44
CA PHE A 102 12.98 8.57 4.99
C PHE A 102 13.08 8.85 3.48
N ILE A 103 12.20 9.70 2.94
CA ILE A 103 12.27 10.22 1.57
C ILE A 103 12.77 11.66 1.56
N GLY A 104 13.47 12.05 0.50
CA GLY A 104 14.08 13.38 0.41
C GLY A 104 13.08 14.53 0.52
N THR A 105 11.87 14.36 -0.01
CA THR A 105 10.79 15.35 0.06
C THR A 105 10.13 15.47 1.44
N ALA A 106 10.35 14.50 2.34
CA ALA A 106 9.84 14.55 3.71
C ALA A 106 10.85 15.11 4.74
N ARG A 107 12.01 15.60 4.32
CA ARG A 107 13.06 16.11 5.24
C ARG A 107 12.54 17.15 6.22
N ALA A 108 11.69 18.06 5.78
CA ALA A 108 11.11 19.09 6.64
C ALA A 108 10.13 18.52 7.68
N PHE A 109 9.53 17.38 7.41
CA PHE A 109 8.63 16.69 8.33
C PHE A 109 9.36 15.77 9.32
N PHE A 110 10.58 15.36 9.02
CA PHE A 110 11.32 14.36 9.79
C PHE A 110 11.44 14.67 11.30
N PRO A 111 11.75 15.91 11.74
CA PRO A 111 11.77 16.24 13.18
C PRO A 111 10.42 16.03 13.88
N THR A 112 9.32 16.33 13.19
CA THR A 112 7.96 16.09 13.70
C THR A 112 7.68 14.60 13.84
N TYR A 113 8.05 13.80 12.83
CA TYR A 113 7.93 12.34 12.86
C TYR A 113 8.71 11.76 14.06
N GLU A 114 9.98 12.12 14.24
CA GLU A 114 10.79 11.64 15.36
C GLU A 114 10.21 12.01 16.73
N SER A 115 9.74 13.26 16.87
CA SER A 115 9.10 13.71 18.11
C SER A 115 7.86 12.89 18.43
N ARG A 116 6.99 12.67 17.44
CA ARG A 116 5.79 11.85 17.57
C ARG A 116 6.14 10.38 17.90
N GLN A 117 7.18 9.84 17.27
CA GLN A 117 7.64 8.48 17.54
C GLN A 117 8.14 8.34 18.98
N ARG A 118 8.95 9.30 19.48
CA ARG A 118 9.42 9.30 20.87
C ARG A 118 8.29 9.44 21.90
N SER A 119 7.23 10.18 21.57
CA SER A 119 6.05 10.33 22.44
C SER A 119 5.09 9.14 22.39
N GLY A 120 5.38 8.09 21.63
CA GLY A 120 4.52 6.91 21.51
C GLY A 120 3.27 7.14 20.66
N ASN A 121 3.23 8.17 19.80
CA ASN A 121 2.12 8.37 18.88
C ASN A 121 1.97 7.14 17.98
N PRO A 122 0.77 6.53 17.90
CA PRO A 122 0.55 5.32 17.09
C PRO A 122 0.68 5.56 15.58
N TRP A 123 0.59 6.81 15.13
CA TRP A 123 0.61 7.22 13.74
C TRP A 123 1.58 8.38 13.48
N PRO A 124 2.90 8.19 13.74
CA PRO A 124 3.86 9.30 13.72
C PRO A 124 4.04 9.92 12.34
N GLY A 125 3.81 9.14 11.27
CA GLY A 125 4.03 9.53 9.89
C GLY A 125 2.86 10.22 9.19
N ILE A 126 1.78 10.58 9.89
CA ILE A 126 0.68 11.35 9.28
C ILE A 126 1.10 12.80 9.03
N VAL A 127 1.01 13.22 7.77
CA VAL A 127 1.23 14.58 7.30
C VAL A 127 -0.13 15.20 6.96
N GLU A 128 -0.62 16.13 7.79
CA GLU A 128 -1.93 16.74 7.64
C GLU A 128 -1.92 17.99 6.75
N ASN A 129 -0.78 18.65 6.61
CA ASN A 129 -0.61 19.82 5.75
C ASN A 129 0.56 19.58 4.78
N VAL A 130 0.31 18.78 3.77
CA VAL A 130 1.30 18.39 2.77
C VAL A 130 1.89 19.61 2.07
N ALA A 131 1.09 20.66 1.82
CA ALA A 131 1.53 21.90 1.18
C ALA A 131 2.64 22.62 1.96
N ALA A 132 2.64 22.52 3.29
CA ALA A 132 3.67 23.12 4.12
C ALA A 132 5.02 22.37 4.04
N HIS A 133 4.97 21.07 3.73
CA HIS A 133 6.15 20.20 3.70
C HIS A 133 6.70 19.96 2.29
N ASP A 134 5.84 20.02 1.27
CA ASP A 134 6.23 19.93 -0.15
C ASP A 134 5.37 20.87 -1.01
N PRO A 135 5.67 22.18 -1.02
CA PRO A 135 4.91 23.17 -1.79
C PRO A 135 4.89 22.88 -3.31
N LYS A 136 5.93 22.22 -3.82
CA LYS A 136 6.03 21.91 -5.26
C LYS A 136 5.01 20.86 -5.71
N ARG A 137 4.59 19.97 -4.80
CA ARG A 137 3.66 18.87 -5.07
C ARG A 137 2.29 19.04 -4.41
N ALA A 138 2.09 20.13 -3.66
CA ALA A 138 0.87 20.40 -2.90
C ALA A 138 -0.42 20.26 -3.72
N GLY A 139 -0.40 20.70 -4.99
CA GLY A 139 -1.57 20.62 -5.88
C GLY A 139 -1.87 19.21 -6.43
N SER A 140 -0.97 18.24 -6.25
CA SER A 140 -1.11 16.86 -6.75
C SER A 140 -1.22 15.82 -5.63
N LEU A 141 -1.00 16.22 -4.38
CA LEU A 141 -1.09 15.34 -3.22
C LEU A 141 -2.40 15.59 -2.46
N PRO A 142 -2.94 14.55 -1.81
CA PRO A 142 -4.14 14.72 -0.97
C PRO A 142 -3.85 15.58 0.26
N SER A 143 -4.91 16.03 0.94
CA SER A 143 -4.79 16.82 2.17
C SER A 143 -4.11 16.05 3.32
N ILE A 144 -4.23 14.73 3.32
CA ILE A 144 -3.56 13.82 4.25
C ILE A 144 -2.65 12.89 3.46
N PHE A 145 -1.41 12.75 3.92
CA PHE A 145 -0.47 11.77 3.41
C PHE A 145 0.19 11.03 4.58
N HIS A 146 0.15 9.71 4.55
CA HIS A 146 0.65 8.88 5.64
C HIS A 146 1.94 8.18 5.22
N LEU A 147 3.06 8.65 5.73
CA LEU A 147 4.36 8.02 5.56
C LEU A 147 4.47 6.85 6.55
N LEU A 148 4.61 5.64 6.04
CA LEU A 148 4.57 4.41 6.84
C LEU A 148 5.98 3.95 7.19
N ASP A 149 6.15 3.46 8.40
CA ASP A 149 7.38 2.78 8.82
C ASP A 149 7.13 1.29 9.14
N ASP A 150 8.21 0.58 9.40
CA ASP A 150 8.18 -0.83 9.77
C ASP A 150 7.47 -1.09 11.12
N ARG A 151 7.57 -0.17 12.08
CA ARG A 151 6.92 -0.29 13.39
C ARG A 151 5.41 -0.22 13.27
N VAL A 152 4.90 0.73 12.48
CA VAL A 152 3.45 0.88 12.23
C VAL A 152 2.92 -0.36 11.52
N LEU A 153 3.57 -0.83 10.45
CA LEU A 153 3.13 -2.03 9.74
C LEU A 153 3.17 -3.27 10.64
N ARG A 154 4.26 -3.46 11.41
CA ARG A 154 4.35 -4.57 12.36
C ARG A 154 3.20 -4.54 13.35
N ARG A 155 2.96 -3.41 14.01
CA ARG A 155 1.88 -3.26 14.99
C ARG A 155 0.52 -3.61 14.40
N VAL A 156 0.18 -3.01 13.27
CA VAL A 156 -1.14 -3.16 12.65
C VAL A 156 -1.38 -4.59 12.17
N PHE A 157 -0.45 -5.16 11.43
CA PHE A 157 -0.65 -6.50 10.86
C PHE A 157 -0.55 -7.60 11.91
N THR A 158 0.28 -7.44 12.95
CA THR A 158 0.27 -8.38 14.11
C THR A 158 -1.04 -8.28 14.89
N ALA A 159 -1.57 -7.07 15.11
CA ALA A 159 -2.85 -6.89 15.80
C ALA A 159 -4.02 -7.49 15.00
N ALA A 160 -3.97 -7.46 13.67
CA ALA A 160 -4.95 -8.12 12.79
C ALA A 160 -4.82 -9.66 12.76
N GLY A 161 -3.81 -10.24 13.40
CA GLY A 161 -3.60 -11.69 13.51
C GLY A 161 -2.65 -12.31 12.48
N PHE A 162 -1.91 -11.50 11.72
CA PHE A 162 -0.92 -12.00 10.78
C PHE A 162 0.40 -12.39 11.45
N ASP A 163 1.03 -13.44 10.94
CA ASP A 163 2.45 -13.69 11.16
C ASP A 163 3.29 -12.96 10.12
N ILE A 164 4.27 -12.18 10.59
CA ILE A 164 5.13 -11.40 9.71
C ILE A 164 6.32 -12.28 9.26
N GLU A 165 6.38 -12.60 7.97
CA GLU A 165 7.50 -13.34 7.38
C GLU A 165 8.68 -12.42 7.05
N ARG A 166 8.39 -11.22 6.51
CA ARG A 166 9.40 -10.24 6.12
C ARG A 166 8.89 -8.83 6.35
N LEU A 167 9.72 -7.98 6.90
CA LEU A 167 9.43 -6.58 7.09
C LEU A 167 10.75 -5.82 7.05
N GLU A 168 10.91 -4.97 6.04
CA GLU A 168 12.16 -4.26 5.81
C GLU A 168 11.94 -2.88 5.21
N LEU A 169 12.90 -2.00 5.44
CA LEU A 169 13.06 -0.76 4.71
C LEU A 169 14.00 -1.01 3.54
N PHE A 170 13.72 -0.43 2.37
CA PHE A 170 14.53 -0.66 1.18
C PHE A 170 14.66 0.56 0.28
N ALA A 171 15.77 0.59 -0.45
CA ALA A 171 16.10 1.63 -1.38
C ALA A 171 15.22 1.60 -2.64
N ARG A 172 14.97 2.79 -3.18
CA ARG A 172 14.24 2.98 -4.45
C ARG A 172 15.14 3.70 -5.46
N PRO A 173 16.08 2.99 -6.10
CA PRO A 173 16.97 3.59 -7.10
C PRO A 173 16.22 4.12 -8.33
N ASP A 174 15.00 3.63 -8.57
CA ASP A 174 14.08 4.05 -9.62
C ASP A 174 13.36 5.38 -9.31
N TYR A 175 13.44 5.89 -8.07
CA TYR A 175 12.84 7.17 -7.71
C TYR A 175 13.66 8.35 -8.25
N PRO A 176 12.98 9.49 -8.56
CA PRO A 176 13.67 10.76 -8.81
C PRO A 176 14.67 11.10 -7.71
N THR A 177 15.76 11.80 -8.08
CA THR A 177 16.86 12.09 -7.16
C THR A 177 16.46 12.92 -5.93
N ASP A 178 15.44 13.77 -6.05
CA ASP A 178 14.89 14.58 -4.96
C ASP A 178 14.04 13.77 -3.96
N ILE A 179 13.57 12.58 -4.35
CA ILE A 179 12.85 11.66 -3.44
C ILE A 179 13.83 10.71 -2.73
N ARG A 180 14.92 10.31 -3.40
CA ARG A 180 15.91 9.42 -2.79
C ARG A 180 16.65 10.12 -1.65
N LEU A 181 16.95 9.38 -0.58
CA LEU A 181 17.63 9.93 0.60
C LEU A 181 18.77 9.04 1.06
N ASP A 182 18.48 7.93 1.71
CA ASP A 182 19.48 7.12 2.42
C ASP A 182 19.30 5.60 2.27
N GLY A 183 18.46 5.18 1.34
CA GLY A 183 18.20 3.76 1.07
C GLY A 183 17.03 3.18 1.86
N ARG A 184 16.25 3.99 2.56
CA ARG A 184 15.07 3.61 3.35
C ARG A 184 13.76 4.18 2.79
N GLU A 185 13.73 4.53 1.52
CA GLU A 185 12.64 5.28 0.89
C GLU A 185 11.30 4.53 0.92
N SER A 186 11.33 3.21 0.95
CA SER A 186 10.11 2.39 1.01
C SER A 186 10.18 1.37 2.13
N VAL A 187 9.00 0.98 2.62
CA VAL A 187 8.80 -0.14 3.52
C VAL A 187 8.05 -1.26 2.79
N GLY A 188 8.49 -2.49 2.99
CA GLY A 188 7.86 -3.70 2.46
C GLY A 188 7.49 -4.66 3.56
N LEU A 189 6.27 -5.21 3.49
CA LEU A 189 5.78 -6.24 4.38
C LEU A 189 5.32 -7.46 3.57
N ILE A 190 5.71 -8.64 4.04
CA ILE A 190 5.09 -9.92 3.68
C ILE A 190 4.59 -10.54 4.97
N ALA A 191 3.28 -10.79 5.05
CA ALA A 191 2.68 -11.41 6.20
C ALA A 191 1.69 -12.50 5.78
N VAL A 192 1.59 -13.55 6.60
CA VAL A 192 0.82 -14.77 6.31
C VAL A 192 -0.32 -14.94 7.31
N LYS A 193 -1.47 -15.37 6.80
CA LYS A 193 -2.58 -15.86 7.61
C LYS A 193 -2.34 -17.34 7.95
N LYS A 194 -2.28 -17.66 9.25
CA LYS A 194 -2.28 -19.05 9.72
C LYS A 194 -3.61 -19.75 9.48
#